data_339f023a7fb46aa251563c0cbfed9d9b
#
_entry.id   339f023a7fb46aa251563c0cbfed9d9b
#
_cell.length_a   1.000
_cell.length_b   1.000
_cell.length_c   1.000
_cell.angle_alpha   90.00
_cell.angle_beta   90.00
_cell.angle_gamma   90.00
#
_symmetry.space_group_name_H-M   'P 1'
#
loop_
_entity.id
_entity.type
_entity.pdbx_description
1 polymer ?
#
loop_
_entity_poly.entity_id
_entity_poly.type
_entity_poly.pdbx_seq_one_letter_code
_entity_poly.pdbx_strand_id
1 'polypeptide(L)'
;LLLANENNKSSKIVILDERDSVEMTNELKALFPDKIDNKRIIARSGSSHDRIALNNLNINSARSILINHNDDMKSIKTLAAIVNNPSRRETKYNIVTKINSYQNYEVAKLVGKEDSQILFFGDMLARIDAQTCLQPGLSSVYLELVNFDGDEIYFKDEAALEGCSYSDAVLGYNTSCVIGLKRGTEIILNPSFNEIIRPKDEIIAI
;
A
#
# COMPACT_ATOMS: atom_id res chain seq x y z
N LEU A 1 8.40 4.21 -1.65
CA LEU A 1 8.95 3.00 -1.01
C LEU A 1 10.25 3.26 -0.24
N LEU A 2 11.17 4.10 -0.74
CA LEU A 2 12.40 4.43 -0.02
C LEU A 2 12.10 5.14 1.29
N LEU A 3 11.29 6.19 1.26
CA LEU A 3 10.84 6.93 2.43
C LEU A 3 10.07 6.02 3.40
N ALA A 4 9.08 5.29 2.91
CA ALA A 4 8.32 4.34 3.72
C ALA A 4 9.15 3.25 4.42
N ASN A 5 10.40 3.03 4.01
CA ASN A 5 11.32 2.05 4.60
C ASN A 5 12.58 2.70 5.19
N GLU A 6 12.57 4.00 5.46
CA GLU A 6 13.76 4.71 5.95
C GLU A 6 14.23 4.14 7.30
N ASN A 7 13.30 3.85 8.19
CA ASN A 7 13.56 3.28 9.51
C ASN A 7 13.92 1.77 9.47
N ASN A 8 13.65 1.08 8.36
CA ASN A 8 13.97 -0.34 8.21
C ASN A 8 15.17 -0.56 7.28
N LYS A 9 16.38 -0.32 7.79
CA LYS A 9 17.65 -0.41 7.04
C LYS A 9 17.96 -1.81 6.50
N SER A 10 17.30 -2.84 6.98
CA SER A 10 17.51 -4.24 6.53
C SER A 10 16.65 -4.61 5.31
N SER A 11 15.57 -3.87 5.02
CA SER A 11 14.68 -4.18 3.92
C SER A 11 15.29 -3.82 2.57
N LYS A 12 15.19 -4.74 1.61
CA LYS A 12 15.63 -4.54 0.22
C LYS A 12 14.43 -4.22 -0.66
N ILE A 13 14.63 -3.32 -1.61
CA ILE A 13 13.67 -2.99 -2.65
C ILE A 13 14.19 -3.59 -3.95
N VAL A 14 13.41 -4.50 -4.54
CA VAL A 14 13.74 -5.11 -5.83
C VAL A 14 12.81 -4.54 -6.88
N ILE A 15 13.37 -4.03 -7.96
CA ILE A 15 12.66 -3.44 -9.09
C ILE A 15 12.81 -4.37 -10.28
N LEU A 16 11.68 -4.77 -10.90
CA LEU A 16 11.65 -5.53 -12.15
C LEU A 16 11.04 -4.65 -13.25
N ASP A 17 11.76 -4.49 -14.32
CA ASP A 17 11.29 -3.78 -15.53
C ASP A 17 11.95 -4.40 -16.76
N GLU A 18 11.38 -4.19 -17.94
CA GLU A 18 11.93 -4.69 -19.22
C GLU A 18 13.17 -3.93 -19.67
N ARG A 19 13.44 -2.74 -19.09
CA ARG A 19 14.62 -1.93 -19.36
C ARG A 19 15.90 -2.58 -18.83
N ASP A 20 17.03 -2.09 -19.27
CA ASP A 20 18.34 -2.57 -18.79
C ASP A 20 18.55 -2.23 -17.29
N SER A 21 19.05 -3.20 -16.55
CA SER A 21 19.22 -3.06 -15.09
C SER A 21 20.30 -2.04 -14.68
N VAL A 22 21.31 -1.83 -15.53
CA VAL A 22 22.38 -0.86 -15.29
C VAL A 22 21.85 0.55 -15.54
N GLU A 23 21.08 0.73 -16.61
CA GLU A 23 20.42 1.99 -16.94
C GLU A 23 19.48 2.42 -15.83
N MET A 24 18.58 1.54 -15.39
CA MET A 24 17.68 1.78 -14.27
C MET A 24 18.44 2.17 -12.99
N THR A 25 19.50 1.47 -12.69
CA THR A 25 20.32 1.76 -11.50
C THR A 25 20.96 3.13 -11.58
N ASN A 26 21.46 3.53 -12.75
CA ASN A 26 22.07 4.84 -12.95
C ASN A 26 21.04 5.99 -12.87
N GLU A 27 19.85 5.80 -13.45
CA GLU A 27 18.75 6.76 -13.30
C GLU A 27 18.35 6.95 -11.84
N LEU A 28 18.19 5.87 -11.10
CA LEU A 28 17.83 5.93 -9.69
C LEU A 28 18.88 6.67 -8.86
N LYS A 29 20.18 6.43 -9.13
CA LYS A 29 21.28 7.14 -8.47
C LYS A 29 21.28 8.65 -8.81
N ALA A 30 20.96 8.99 -10.04
CA ALA A 30 20.88 10.39 -10.46
C ALA A 30 19.72 11.14 -9.80
N LEU A 31 18.57 10.45 -9.62
CA LEU A 31 17.38 11.03 -8.98
C LEU A 31 17.50 11.13 -7.46
N PHE A 32 18.21 10.21 -6.82
CA PHE A 32 18.30 10.11 -5.36
C PHE A 32 19.76 9.90 -4.90
N PRO A 33 20.67 10.86 -5.14
CA PRO A 33 22.10 10.67 -4.91
C PRO A 33 22.46 10.32 -3.45
N ASP A 34 21.72 10.88 -2.49
CA ASP A 34 21.99 10.72 -1.05
C ASP A 34 21.20 9.58 -0.39
N LYS A 35 20.15 9.06 -1.07
CA LYS A 35 19.22 8.09 -0.48
C LYS A 35 19.43 6.66 -1.00
N ILE A 36 20.25 6.46 -2.04
CA ILE A 36 20.48 5.14 -2.64
C ILE A 36 21.78 4.53 -2.13
N ASP A 37 21.63 3.67 -1.11
CA ASP A 37 22.63 2.66 -0.85
C ASP A 37 22.46 1.51 -1.88
N ASN A 38 23.51 1.25 -2.67
CA ASN A 38 23.56 0.20 -3.70
C ASN A 38 23.22 -1.19 -3.17
N LYS A 39 23.22 -1.39 -1.85
CA LYS A 39 22.89 -2.66 -1.19
C LYS A 39 21.38 -2.80 -0.91
N ARG A 40 20.63 -1.71 -0.92
CA ARG A 40 19.19 -1.71 -0.60
C ARG A 40 18.29 -1.79 -1.82
N ILE A 41 18.72 -1.26 -2.97
CA ILE A 41 17.94 -1.26 -4.20
C ILE A 41 18.61 -2.17 -5.21
N ILE A 42 17.84 -3.09 -5.77
CA ILE A 42 18.29 -4.06 -6.76
C ILE A 42 17.39 -3.93 -7.97
N ALA A 43 17.93 -3.48 -9.09
CA ALA A 43 17.25 -3.48 -10.38
C ALA A 43 17.50 -4.81 -11.11
N ARG A 44 16.46 -5.32 -11.75
CA ARG A 44 16.50 -6.53 -12.57
C ARG A 44 15.77 -6.28 -13.88
N SER A 45 16.38 -6.72 -14.99
CA SER A 45 15.73 -6.72 -16.32
C SER A 45 14.89 -7.97 -16.47
N GLY A 46 13.65 -7.82 -16.93
CA GLY A 46 12.77 -8.95 -17.19
C GLY A 46 11.33 -8.56 -17.32
N SER A 47 10.52 -9.46 -17.85
CA SER A 47 9.09 -9.24 -17.98
C SER A 47 8.36 -9.56 -16.67
N SER A 48 7.50 -8.64 -16.24
CA SER A 48 6.74 -8.74 -14.99
C SER A 48 5.68 -9.85 -14.99
N HIS A 49 5.35 -10.42 -16.13
CA HIS A 49 4.44 -11.56 -16.26
C HIS A 49 5.14 -12.87 -16.63
N ASP A 50 6.47 -12.86 -16.72
CA ASP A 50 7.26 -14.09 -16.88
C ASP A 50 7.52 -14.73 -15.51
N ARG A 51 7.11 -16.00 -15.39
CA ARG A 51 7.27 -16.77 -14.15
C ARG A 51 8.73 -16.99 -13.74
N ILE A 52 9.62 -17.16 -14.73
CA ILE A 52 11.05 -17.35 -14.45
C ILE A 52 11.63 -16.07 -13.87
N ALA A 53 11.32 -14.92 -14.46
CA ALA A 53 11.73 -13.62 -13.94
C ALA A 53 11.19 -13.38 -12.51
N LEU A 54 9.93 -13.66 -12.27
CA LEU A 54 9.29 -13.52 -10.95
C LEU A 54 9.91 -14.45 -9.90
N ASN A 55 10.17 -15.69 -10.24
CA ASN A 55 10.81 -16.64 -9.30
C ASN A 55 12.24 -16.21 -8.96
N ASN A 56 12.99 -15.67 -9.92
CA ASN A 56 14.35 -15.16 -9.70
C ASN A 56 14.38 -13.92 -8.79
N LEU A 57 13.26 -13.22 -8.62
CA LEU A 57 13.13 -12.13 -7.64
C LEU A 57 12.87 -12.60 -6.21
N ASN A 58 12.64 -13.92 -6.02
CA ASN A 58 12.25 -14.48 -4.74
C ASN A 58 10.97 -13.85 -4.17
N ILE A 59 9.94 -13.71 -5.02
CA ILE A 59 8.67 -13.04 -4.66
C ILE A 59 7.98 -13.66 -3.43
N ASN A 60 8.25 -14.94 -3.16
CA ASN A 60 7.66 -15.65 -2.02
C ASN A 60 8.14 -15.12 -0.67
N SER A 61 9.29 -14.47 -0.60
CA SER A 61 9.80 -13.84 0.62
C SER A 61 9.50 -12.33 0.68
N ALA A 62 8.83 -11.78 -0.34
CA ALA A 62 8.47 -10.37 -0.35
C ALA A 62 7.44 -10.05 0.75
N ARG A 63 7.68 -9.00 1.53
CA ARG A 63 6.71 -8.48 2.51
C ARG A 63 5.51 -7.87 1.79
N SER A 64 5.76 -7.11 0.72
CA SER A 64 4.75 -6.50 -0.12
C SER A 64 5.23 -6.42 -1.56
N ILE A 65 4.28 -6.41 -2.49
CA ILE A 65 4.51 -6.34 -3.93
C ILE A 65 3.70 -5.17 -4.47
N LEU A 66 4.39 -4.24 -5.13
CA LEU A 66 3.74 -3.11 -5.81
C LEU A 66 3.80 -3.34 -7.32
N ILE A 67 2.63 -3.42 -7.96
CA ILE A 67 2.48 -3.46 -9.42
C ILE A 67 2.13 -2.05 -9.88
N ASN A 68 3.03 -1.39 -10.61
CA ASN A 68 2.88 0.01 -10.99
C ASN A 68 3.05 0.21 -12.51
N HIS A 69 2.22 -0.46 -13.32
CA HIS A 69 2.17 -0.19 -14.75
C HIS A 69 1.20 0.94 -15.07
N ASN A 70 1.44 1.63 -16.19
CA ASN A 70 0.50 2.61 -16.73
C ASN A 70 -0.64 1.96 -17.51
N ASP A 71 -0.42 0.75 -17.99
CA ASP A 71 -1.40 -0.06 -18.69
C ASP A 71 -2.08 -1.04 -17.74
N ASP A 72 -3.40 -0.92 -17.59
CA ASP A 72 -4.23 -1.77 -16.73
C ASP A 72 -4.12 -3.25 -17.10
N MET A 73 -4.08 -3.56 -18.41
CA MET A 73 -3.97 -4.95 -18.88
C MET A 73 -2.62 -5.57 -18.52
N LYS A 74 -1.55 -4.78 -18.55
CA LYS A 74 -0.23 -5.22 -18.09
C LYS A 74 -0.22 -5.44 -16.58
N SER A 75 -0.89 -4.58 -15.80
CA SER A 75 -1.10 -4.77 -14.36
C SER A 75 -1.86 -6.06 -14.06
N ILE A 76 -2.96 -6.32 -14.75
CA ILE A 76 -3.78 -7.53 -14.55
C ILE A 76 -3.00 -8.80 -14.95
N LYS A 77 -2.26 -8.78 -16.06
CA LYS A 77 -1.41 -9.91 -16.46
C LYS A 77 -0.33 -10.22 -15.42
N THR A 78 0.34 -9.19 -14.90
CA THR A 78 1.33 -9.34 -13.83
C THR A 78 0.69 -9.89 -12.57
N LEU A 79 -0.45 -9.36 -12.15
CA LEU A 79 -1.21 -9.83 -11.00
C LEU A 79 -1.59 -11.32 -11.16
N ALA A 80 -2.11 -11.70 -12.33
CA ALA A 80 -2.45 -13.08 -12.64
C ALA A 80 -1.23 -14.02 -12.60
N ALA A 81 -0.09 -13.56 -13.11
CA ALA A 81 1.16 -14.35 -13.11
C ALA A 81 1.67 -14.61 -11.69
N ILE A 82 1.50 -13.65 -10.77
CA ILE A 82 1.90 -13.79 -9.37
C ILE A 82 0.92 -14.69 -8.61
N VAL A 83 -0.37 -14.39 -8.66
CA VAL A 83 -1.41 -15.09 -7.88
C VAL A 83 -1.57 -16.55 -8.31
N ASN A 84 -1.44 -16.83 -9.60
CA ASN A 84 -1.54 -18.19 -10.15
C ASN A 84 -0.18 -18.89 -10.36
N ASN A 85 0.89 -18.40 -9.74
CA ASN A 85 2.20 -19.05 -9.84
C ASN A 85 2.15 -20.42 -9.14
N PRO A 86 2.47 -21.53 -9.82
CA PRO A 86 2.48 -22.86 -9.21
C PRO A 86 3.44 -22.98 -8.02
N SER A 87 4.50 -22.18 -8.01
CA SER A 87 5.51 -22.15 -6.94
C SER A 87 5.21 -21.07 -5.89
N ARG A 88 3.96 -20.56 -5.81
CA ARG A 88 3.60 -19.54 -4.84
C ARG A 88 3.66 -20.08 -3.40
N ARG A 89 3.92 -19.17 -2.46
CA ARG A 89 3.81 -19.48 -1.03
C ARG A 89 2.37 -19.80 -0.62
N GLU A 90 2.18 -20.56 0.44
CA GLU A 90 0.83 -20.88 0.98
C GLU A 90 0.14 -19.67 1.61
N THR A 91 0.92 -18.78 2.23
CA THR A 91 0.38 -17.56 2.84
C THR A 91 -0.01 -16.54 1.79
N LYS A 92 -0.99 -15.69 2.12
CA LYS A 92 -1.42 -14.59 1.26
C LYS A 92 -0.27 -13.64 0.94
N TYR A 93 -0.30 -13.11 -0.28
CA TYR A 93 0.55 -11.98 -0.62
C TYR A 93 -0.09 -10.67 -0.13
N ASN A 94 0.71 -9.63 0.00
CA ASN A 94 0.25 -8.26 0.11
C ASN A 94 0.63 -7.54 -1.20
N ILE A 95 -0.26 -7.60 -2.19
CA ILE A 95 -0.06 -6.99 -3.51
C ILE A 95 -0.88 -5.71 -3.57
N VAL A 96 -0.25 -4.61 -3.97
CA VAL A 96 -0.94 -3.35 -4.26
C VAL A 96 -0.78 -3.05 -5.75
N THR A 97 -1.88 -2.71 -6.42
CA THR A 97 -1.85 -2.25 -7.80
C THR A 97 -2.87 -1.15 -8.05
N LYS A 98 -2.55 -0.25 -8.97
CA LYS A 98 -3.48 0.76 -9.46
C LYS A 98 -4.16 0.29 -10.74
N ILE A 99 -5.43 0.63 -10.89
CA ILE A 99 -6.22 0.43 -12.11
C ILE A 99 -6.97 1.73 -12.41
N ASN A 100 -7.02 2.12 -13.68
CA ASN A 100 -7.61 3.39 -14.09
C ASN A 100 -9.05 3.23 -14.61
N SER A 101 -9.36 2.12 -15.28
CA SER A 101 -10.67 1.84 -15.88
C SER A 101 -11.55 1.02 -14.94
N TYR A 102 -12.83 1.38 -14.82
CA TYR A 102 -13.79 0.64 -14.00
C TYR A 102 -13.95 -0.82 -14.45
N GLN A 103 -14.00 -1.05 -15.76
CA GLN A 103 -14.12 -2.41 -16.30
C GLN A 103 -12.93 -3.29 -15.90
N ASN A 104 -11.72 -2.74 -15.98
CA ASN A 104 -10.50 -3.41 -15.59
C ASN A 104 -10.38 -3.58 -14.07
N TYR A 105 -10.95 -2.66 -13.28
CA TYR A 105 -10.99 -2.76 -11.83
C TYR A 105 -11.75 -4.01 -11.36
N GLU A 106 -12.93 -4.28 -11.92
CA GLU A 106 -13.69 -5.48 -11.57
C GLU A 106 -12.94 -6.77 -11.98
N VAL A 107 -12.28 -6.77 -13.14
CA VAL A 107 -11.44 -7.91 -13.56
C VAL A 107 -10.24 -8.09 -12.62
N ALA A 108 -9.57 -7.01 -12.25
CA ALA A 108 -8.43 -7.07 -11.34
C ALA A 108 -8.82 -7.63 -9.95
N LYS A 109 -9.98 -7.25 -9.42
CA LYS A 109 -10.51 -7.80 -8.17
C LYS A 109 -10.74 -9.32 -8.25
N LEU A 110 -11.33 -9.78 -9.34
CA LEU A 110 -11.56 -11.21 -9.56
C LEU A 110 -10.25 -12.00 -9.67
N VAL A 111 -9.23 -11.43 -10.32
CA VAL A 111 -7.91 -12.05 -10.48
C VAL A 111 -7.13 -12.04 -9.16
N GLY A 112 -7.10 -10.90 -8.49
CA GLY A 112 -6.27 -10.69 -7.30
C GLY A 112 -6.82 -11.32 -6.03
N LYS A 113 -8.14 -11.53 -5.97
CA LYS A 113 -8.83 -12.12 -4.82
C LYS A 113 -8.43 -11.44 -3.50
N GLU A 114 -8.08 -12.26 -2.52
CA GLU A 114 -7.64 -11.79 -1.19
C GLU A 114 -6.14 -11.48 -1.09
N ASP A 115 -5.38 -11.73 -2.17
CA ASP A 115 -3.94 -11.46 -2.22
C ASP A 115 -3.62 -10.00 -2.58
N SER A 116 -4.61 -9.23 -3.03
CA SER A 116 -4.35 -7.90 -3.58
C SER A 116 -5.32 -6.82 -3.11
N GLN A 117 -4.79 -5.63 -2.99
CA GLN A 117 -5.51 -4.37 -2.81
C GLN A 117 -5.46 -3.60 -4.13
N ILE A 118 -6.61 -3.44 -4.76
CA ILE A 118 -6.72 -2.75 -6.05
C ILE A 118 -7.12 -1.29 -5.78
N LEU A 119 -6.26 -0.37 -6.15
CA LEU A 119 -6.56 1.05 -6.08
C LEU A 119 -7.24 1.47 -7.39
N PHE A 120 -8.52 1.83 -7.32
CA PHE A 120 -9.22 2.43 -8.45
C PHE A 120 -8.83 3.93 -8.53
N PHE A 121 -7.71 4.17 -9.20
CA PHE A 121 -7.02 5.45 -9.17
C PHE A 121 -7.84 6.58 -9.80
N GLY A 122 -8.54 6.30 -10.91
CA GLY A 122 -9.39 7.29 -11.57
C GLY A 122 -10.54 7.79 -10.69
N ASP A 123 -11.24 6.90 -10.00
CA ASP A 123 -12.32 7.27 -9.06
C ASP A 123 -11.78 8.02 -7.84
N MET A 124 -10.65 7.55 -7.30
CA MET A 124 -10.03 8.20 -6.14
C MET A 124 -9.63 9.65 -6.46
N LEU A 125 -8.98 9.90 -7.60
CA LEU A 125 -8.62 11.24 -8.02
C LEU A 125 -9.86 12.11 -8.25
N ALA A 126 -10.87 11.61 -8.95
CA ALA A 126 -12.10 12.37 -9.21
C ALA A 126 -12.79 12.80 -7.91
N ARG A 127 -12.78 11.97 -6.86
CA ARG A 127 -13.32 12.30 -5.54
C ARG A 127 -12.48 13.36 -4.82
N ILE A 128 -11.15 13.23 -4.87
CA ILE A 128 -10.23 14.24 -4.31
C ILE A 128 -10.44 15.59 -5.00
N ASP A 129 -10.51 15.61 -6.33
CA ASP A 129 -10.75 16.82 -7.12
C ASP A 129 -12.07 17.48 -6.74
N ALA A 130 -13.17 16.70 -6.71
CA ALA A 130 -14.49 17.20 -6.35
C ALA A 130 -14.51 17.78 -4.94
N GLN A 131 -13.91 17.11 -3.96
CA GLN A 131 -13.88 17.61 -2.58
C GLN A 131 -12.99 18.84 -2.44
N THR A 132 -11.86 18.89 -3.16
CA THR A 132 -10.98 20.07 -3.16
C THR A 132 -11.65 21.29 -3.78
N CYS A 133 -12.48 21.10 -4.81
CA CYS A 133 -13.30 22.18 -5.36
C CYS A 133 -14.31 22.74 -4.35
N LEU A 134 -14.87 21.89 -3.48
CA LEU A 134 -15.83 22.31 -2.46
C LEU A 134 -15.15 22.94 -1.23
N GLN A 135 -13.93 22.54 -0.92
CA GLN A 135 -13.20 22.97 0.27
C GLN A 135 -11.76 23.39 -0.09
N PRO A 136 -11.51 24.68 -0.36
CA PRO A 136 -10.17 25.17 -0.64
C PRO A 136 -9.17 24.80 0.48
N GLY A 137 -8.02 24.27 0.10
CA GLY A 137 -6.98 23.84 1.04
C GLY A 137 -7.04 22.33 1.40
N LEU A 138 -8.11 21.62 1.05
CA LEU A 138 -8.24 20.19 1.37
C LEU A 138 -7.16 19.34 0.69
N SER A 139 -6.69 19.73 -0.49
CA SER A 139 -5.57 19.06 -1.18
C SER A 139 -4.29 19.03 -0.34
N SER A 140 -4.01 20.09 0.43
CA SER A 140 -2.84 20.13 1.31
C SER A 140 -2.99 19.15 2.48
N VAL A 141 -4.22 18.98 3.00
CA VAL A 141 -4.49 17.97 4.04
C VAL A 141 -4.27 16.55 3.52
N TYR A 142 -4.75 16.24 2.29
CA TYR A 142 -4.48 14.94 1.69
C TYR A 142 -2.98 14.69 1.48
N LEU A 143 -2.24 15.71 1.02
CA LEU A 143 -0.80 15.58 0.82
C LEU A 143 -0.07 15.34 2.15
N GLU A 144 -0.49 16.01 3.23
CA GLU A 144 0.09 15.79 4.57
C GLU A 144 -0.17 14.37 5.06
N LEU A 145 -1.40 13.86 4.94
CA LEU A 145 -1.76 12.50 5.37
C LEU A 145 -1.08 11.36 4.57
N VAL A 146 -0.55 11.65 3.39
CA VAL A 146 0.19 10.67 2.58
C VAL A 146 1.70 10.95 2.54
N ASN A 147 2.16 11.99 3.21
CA ASN A 147 3.57 12.35 3.32
C ASN A 147 4.23 11.53 4.43
N PHE A 148 5.43 10.98 4.18
CA PHE A 148 6.21 10.21 5.16
C PHE A 148 7.00 11.07 6.15
N ASP A 149 7.01 12.38 5.99
CA ASP A 149 7.67 13.33 6.89
C ASP A 149 6.67 14.01 7.85
N GLY A 150 5.37 13.70 7.73
CA GLY A 150 4.27 14.30 8.49
C GLY A 150 3.53 13.29 9.36
N ASP A 151 2.28 13.62 9.65
CA ASP A 151 1.39 12.75 10.40
C ASP A 151 0.81 11.66 9.49
N GLU A 152 1.19 10.42 9.74
CA GLU A 152 0.71 9.25 8.98
C GLU A 152 -0.51 8.61 9.65
N ILE A 153 -1.27 7.84 8.88
CA ILE A 153 -2.36 7.03 9.41
C ILE A 153 -1.82 5.68 9.87
N TYR A 154 -2.01 5.36 11.14
CA TYR A 154 -1.60 4.11 11.75
C TYR A 154 -2.78 3.23 12.14
N PHE A 155 -2.58 1.92 12.04
CA PHE A 155 -3.47 0.90 12.56
C PHE A 155 -2.77 0.20 13.72
N LYS A 156 -3.38 0.19 14.89
CA LYS A 156 -2.80 -0.41 16.09
C LYS A 156 -3.79 -1.29 16.81
N ASP A 157 -3.44 -2.54 17.03
CA ASP A 157 -4.12 -3.41 17.97
C ASP A 157 -3.72 -2.98 19.40
N GLU A 158 -4.70 -2.58 20.21
CA GLU A 158 -4.50 -2.09 21.57
C GLU A 158 -5.36 -2.91 22.54
N ALA A 159 -4.82 -4.02 23.01
CA ALA A 159 -5.52 -4.93 23.90
C ALA A 159 -6.05 -4.27 25.18
N ALA A 160 -5.42 -3.18 25.63
CA ALA A 160 -5.87 -2.43 26.81
C ALA A 160 -7.22 -1.72 26.59
N LEU A 161 -7.63 -1.51 25.35
CA LEU A 161 -8.89 -0.86 25.00
C LEU A 161 -10.02 -1.86 24.66
N GLU A 162 -9.75 -3.16 24.68
CA GLU A 162 -10.80 -4.15 24.46
C GLU A 162 -11.91 -4.04 25.51
N GLY A 163 -13.16 -3.94 25.07
CA GLY A 163 -14.34 -3.74 25.92
C GLY A 163 -14.57 -2.30 26.35
N CYS A 164 -13.65 -1.38 26.10
CA CYS A 164 -13.86 0.05 26.31
C CYS A 164 -14.70 0.67 25.19
N SER A 165 -15.20 1.86 25.42
CA SER A 165 -15.92 2.62 24.40
C SER A 165 -14.94 3.33 23.45
N TYR A 166 -15.41 3.71 22.25
CA TYR A 166 -14.64 4.54 21.33
C TYR A 166 -14.25 5.88 21.97
N SER A 167 -15.13 6.45 22.81
CA SER A 167 -14.80 7.68 23.57
C SER A 167 -13.60 7.50 24.50
N ASP A 168 -13.47 6.33 25.12
CA ASP A 168 -12.31 6.05 25.98
C ASP A 168 -11.00 6.02 25.17
N ALA A 169 -11.05 5.46 23.94
CA ALA A 169 -9.91 5.50 23.04
C ALA A 169 -9.57 6.93 22.63
N VAL A 170 -10.54 7.75 22.24
CA VAL A 170 -10.32 9.15 21.83
C VAL A 170 -9.69 9.96 22.96
N LEU A 171 -10.10 9.73 24.22
CA LEU A 171 -9.57 10.43 25.38
C LEU A 171 -8.25 9.83 25.91
N GLY A 172 -7.97 8.58 25.59
CA GLY A 172 -6.79 7.86 26.09
C GLY A 172 -5.49 8.20 25.37
N TYR A 173 -5.56 8.71 24.13
CA TYR A 173 -4.39 9.09 23.35
C TYR A 173 -4.04 10.57 23.58
N ASN A 174 -2.80 10.84 24.02
CA ASN A 174 -2.34 12.21 24.32
C ASN A 174 -1.61 12.87 23.13
N THR A 175 -1.08 12.08 22.23
CA THR A 175 -0.21 12.54 21.13
C THR A 175 -0.72 12.17 19.74
N SER A 176 -1.86 11.49 19.67
CA SER A 176 -2.45 10.99 18.41
C SER A 176 -3.95 11.27 18.41
N CYS A 177 -4.48 11.56 17.24
CA CYS A 177 -5.91 11.76 17.04
C CYS A 177 -6.54 10.45 16.57
N VAL A 178 -7.39 9.83 17.40
CA VAL A 178 -8.13 8.63 17.01
C VAL A 178 -9.26 9.01 16.07
N ILE A 179 -9.27 8.45 14.85
CA ILE A 179 -10.25 8.78 13.81
C ILE A 179 -11.23 7.64 13.49
N GLY A 180 -10.97 6.42 14.00
CA GLY A 180 -11.86 5.28 13.73
C GLY A 180 -11.35 3.97 14.23
N LEU A 181 -12.04 2.91 13.77
CA LEU A 181 -11.75 1.51 14.08
C LEU A 181 -11.67 0.70 12.80
N LYS A 182 -10.80 -0.30 12.78
CA LYS A 182 -10.81 -1.34 11.75
C LYS A 182 -11.22 -2.66 12.40
N ARG A 183 -12.30 -3.23 11.89
CA ARG A 183 -12.90 -4.50 12.37
C ARG A 183 -12.80 -5.54 11.26
N GLY A 184 -11.78 -6.37 11.30
CA GLY A 184 -11.47 -7.30 10.19
C GLY A 184 -11.16 -6.54 8.90
N THR A 185 -12.05 -6.59 7.91
CA THR A 185 -11.93 -5.85 6.64
C THR A 185 -12.73 -4.55 6.60
N GLU A 186 -13.56 -4.28 7.60
CA GLU A 186 -14.41 -3.10 7.67
C GLU A 186 -13.65 -1.93 8.31
N ILE A 187 -13.72 -0.77 7.65
CA ILE A 187 -13.19 0.50 8.17
C ILE A 187 -14.37 1.34 8.64
N ILE A 188 -14.37 1.71 9.92
CA ILE A 188 -15.42 2.49 10.57
C ILE A 188 -14.80 3.81 11.01
N LEU A 189 -14.97 4.86 10.21
CA LEU A 189 -14.49 6.20 10.55
C LEU A 189 -15.55 6.94 11.37
N ASN A 190 -15.10 7.65 12.39
CA ASN A 190 -15.94 8.44 13.29
C ASN A 190 -17.17 7.66 13.79
N PRO A 191 -16.99 6.47 14.39
CA PRO A 191 -18.10 5.72 14.97
C PRO A 191 -18.78 6.48 16.10
N SER A 192 -19.92 5.97 16.56
CA SER A 192 -20.55 6.49 17.78
C SER A 192 -19.58 6.44 18.98
N PHE A 193 -19.58 7.45 19.85
CA PHE A 193 -18.78 7.47 21.06
C PHE A 193 -19.02 6.25 21.96
N ASN A 194 -20.22 5.67 21.91
CA ASN A 194 -20.58 4.46 22.67
C ASN A 194 -20.25 3.15 21.92
N GLU A 195 -19.65 3.21 20.73
CA GLU A 195 -19.22 1.98 20.02
C GLU A 195 -18.19 1.24 20.87
N ILE A 196 -18.42 -0.04 21.09
CA ILE A 196 -17.52 -0.89 21.88
C ILE A 196 -16.42 -1.46 21.01
N ILE A 197 -15.20 -1.28 21.46
CA ILE A 197 -13.99 -1.85 20.86
C ILE A 197 -13.97 -3.34 21.17
N ARG A 198 -14.00 -4.16 20.12
CA ARG A 198 -14.04 -5.62 20.23
C ARG A 198 -12.63 -6.20 20.17
N PRO A 199 -12.43 -7.45 20.66
CA PRO A 199 -11.18 -8.16 20.46
C PRO A 199 -10.76 -8.20 19.00
N LYS A 200 -9.49 -7.87 18.71
CA LYS A 200 -8.91 -7.75 17.35
C LYS A 200 -9.40 -6.55 16.52
N ASP A 201 -10.13 -5.62 17.08
CA ASP A 201 -10.31 -4.32 16.44
C ASP A 201 -8.97 -3.57 16.48
N GLU A 202 -8.60 -2.92 15.38
CA GLU A 202 -7.43 -2.03 15.34
C GLU A 202 -7.91 -0.58 15.43
N ILE A 203 -7.27 0.20 16.29
CA ILE A 203 -7.48 1.64 16.38
C ILE A 203 -6.86 2.30 15.16
N ILE A 204 -7.59 3.23 14.54
CA ILE A 204 -7.09 4.06 13.44
C ILE A 204 -6.80 5.44 14.01
N ALA A 205 -5.55 5.87 13.95
CA ALA A 205 -5.11 7.16 14.49
C ALA A 205 -4.12 7.86 13.55
N ILE A 206 -4.05 9.17 13.71
CA ILE A 206 -3.10 10.07 13.05
C ILE A 206 -2.13 10.60 14.10
#